data_eda38d8c4bea5a59ebf14c073c2134be
#
_entry.id   eda38d8c4bea5a59ebf14c073c2134be
#
_cell.length_a   1.000
_cell.length_b   1.000
_cell.length_c   1.000
_cell.angle_alpha   90.00
_cell.angle_beta   90.00
_cell.angle_gamma   90.00
#
_symmetry.space_group_name_H-M   'P 1'
#
loop_
_entity.id
_entity.type
_entity.pdbx_description
1 polymer ?
#
loop_
_entity_poly.entity_id
_entity_poly.type
_entity_poly.pdbx_seq_one_letter_code
_entity_poly.pdbx_strand_id
1 'polypeptide(L)'
;LTDIRHERADKSLGNKIVELLNKEALSVTELAKITNKSSKAITDSIESLKKNGYCIDLNGGRYKVNKCTLERPETILLPYYEKTIKIGIVSDTHSGSSHEQLTHLNSFYDICYAKNVPVVLNAGDITAGVNMYRGQQFECHHYGADPQKDWCVKTYPSRPGITTHVIAGNHDGSYLNSVGLNIVKAICVERPDMKYTGFCAGEILLESGLKIELLHPDGGVPYAQSYRAQKINEARGRGEHVPDLAIYGHMHISLFNPYLGVYDLCAGCFEGQNTWLRRRGLNPEIGGWILEINYENGMITRLQPEWFPFKEIKDDWKNF
;
A
#
# COMPACT_ATOMS: atom_id res chain seq x y z
N LEU A 1 29.13 -18.51 -6.79
CA LEU A 1 28.69 -19.61 -5.89
C LEU A 1 28.85 -19.27 -4.40
N THR A 2 29.78 -18.40 -4.03
CA THR A 2 30.01 -17.90 -2.66
C THR A 2 28.97 -16.88 -2.23
N ASP A 3 28.54 -15.96 -3.11
CA ASP A 3 27.54 -14.93 -2.81
C ASP A 3 26.15 -15.53 -2.49
N ILE A 4 25.69 -16.49 -3.27
CA ILE A 4 24.37 -17.13 -3.06
C ILE A 4 24.30 -17.91 -1.72
N ARG A 5 25.45 -18.43 -1.23
CA ARG A 5 25.49 -19.10 0.07
C ARG A 5 25.47 -18.12 1.24
N HIS A 6 26.08 -16.95 1.11
CA HIS A 6 26.04 -15.89 2.12
C HIS A 6 24.64 -15.27 2.21
N GLU A 7 23.98 -14.95 1.09
CA GLU A 7 22.60 -14.42 1.09
C GLU A 7 21.60 -15.40 1.70
N ARG A 8 21.70 -16.72 1.40
CA ARG A 8 20.82 -17.74 2.01
C ARG A 8 21.07 -17.91 3.51
N ALA A 9 22.33 -17.78 3.97
CA ALA A 9 22.67 -17.85 5.39
C ALA A 9 22.19 -16.62 6.16
N ASP A 10 22.22 -15.44 5.57
CA ASP A 10 21.72 -14.19 6.16
C ASP A 10 20.17 -14.17 6.24
N LYS A 11 19.47 -14.60 5.20
CA LYS A 11 18.01 -14.78 5.24
C LYS A 11 17.59 -15.76 6.34
N SER A 12 18.33 -16.85 6.54
CA SER A 12 18.07 -17.83 7.61
C SER A 12 18.28 -17.24 9.02
N LEU A 13 19.31 -16.39 9.23
CA LEU A 13 19.56 -15.73 10.52
C LEU A 13 18.47 -14.68 10.80
N GLY A 14 18.13 -13.85 9.82
CA GLY A 14 17.09 -12.85 9.93
C GLY A 14 15.74 -13.46 10.34
N ASN A 15 15.31 -14.51 9.66
CA ASN A 15 14.05 -15.21 9.97
C ASN A 15 14.05 -15.76 11.40
N LYS A 16 15.18 -16.32 11.85
CA LYS A 16 15.32 -16.81 13.23
C LYS A 16 15.25 -15.69 14.26
N ILE A 17 15.86 -14.54 13.98
CA ILE A 17 15.78 -13.35 14.85
C ILE A 17 14.34 -12.85 14.95
N VAL A 18 13.64 -12.72 13.84
CA VAL A 18 12.22 -12.30 13.82
C VAL A 18 11.36 -13.26 14.63
N GLU A 19 11.54 -14.58 14.46
CA GLU A 19 10.79 -15.59 15.24
C GLU A 19 11.00 -15.42 16.74
N LEU A 20 12.23 -15.20 17.17
CA LEU A 20 12.57 -15.01 18.58
C LEU A 20 12.01 -13.71 19.13
N LEU A 21 12.17 -12.60 18.41
CA LEU A 21 11.70 -11.27 18.82
C LEU A 21 10.15 -11.14 18.76
N ASN A 22 9.48 -11.98 18.01
CA ASN A 22 8.01 -12.09 18.07
C ASN A 22 7.51 -12.69 19.38
N LYS A 23 8.28 -13.59 19.99
CA LYS A 23 7.91 -14.27 21.24
C LYS A 23 8.19 -13.38 22.45
N GLU A 24 9.41 -12.82 22.52
CA GLU A 24 9.84 -12.02 23.67
C GLU A 24 10.88 -10.96 23.31
N ALA A 25 11.08 -9.99 24.21
CA ALA A 25 12.11 -8.98 24.04
C ALA A 25 13.48 -9.56 24.41
N LEU A 26 14.47 -9.50 23.51
CA LEU A 26 15.81 -10.06 23.70
C LEU A 26 16.90 -9.02 23.41
N SER A 27 17.98 -9.08 24.22
CA SER A 27 19.20 -8.32 23.97
C SER A 27 20.04 -8.95 22.87
N VAL A 28 20.99 -8.18 22.31
CA VAL A 28 21.98 -8.71 21.34
C VAL A 28 22.73 -9.92 21.92
N THR A 29 23.08 -9.87 23.19
CA THR A 29 23.82 -10.95 23.87
C THR A 29 23.00 -12.23 23.96
N GLU A 30 21.71 -12.13 24.28
CA GLU A 30 20.81 -13.28 24.35
C GLU A 30 20.58 -13.87 22.96
N LEU A 31 20.33 -13.03 21.94
CA LEU A 31 20.19 -13.46 20.55
C LEU A 31 21.47 -14.14 20.03
N ALA A 32 22.64 -13.58 20.33
CA ALA A 32 23.94 -14.16 19.96
C ALA A 32 24.11 -15.57 20.55
N LYS A 33 23.75 -15.75 21.84
CA LYS A 33 23.79 -17.05 22.52
C LYS A 33 22.81 -18.07 21.93
N ILE A 34 21.56 -17.68 21.68
CA ILE A 34 20.52 -18.57 21.15
C ILE A 34 20.83 -18.99 19.70
N THR A 35 21.33 -18.09 18.88
CA THR A 35 21.60 -18.33 17.45
C THR A 35 23.00 -18.87 17.18
N ASN A 36 23.88 -18.90 18.19
CA ASN A 36 25.30 -19.21 18.07
C ASN A 36 26.03 -18.35 17.03
N LYS A 37 25.74 -17.04 17.04
CA LYS A 37 26.32 -16.04 16.15
C LYS A 37 26.99 -14.92 16.95
N SER A 38 27.91 -14.17 16.33
CA SER A 38 28.56 -13.03 16.98
C SER A 38 27.56 -11.88 17.21
N SER A 39 27.79 -11.07 18.24
CA SER A 39 27.01 -9.87 18.52
C SER A 39 26.96 -8.92 17.32
N LYS A 40 28.07 -8.81 16.58
CA LYS A 40 28.11 -8.01 15.34
C LYS A 40 27.16 -8.54 14.29
N ALA A 41 27.17 -9.86 14.01
CA ALA A 41 26.24 -10.47 13.04
C ALA A 41 24.77 -10.28 13.43
N ILE A 42 24.45 -10.32 14.72
CA ILE A 42 23.09 -10.04 15.22
C ILE A 42 22.71 -8.58 14.96
N THR A 43 23.59 -7.64 15.31
CA THR A 43 23.33 -6.21 15.11
C THR A 43 23.15 -5.89 13.62
N ASP A 44 24.08 -6.37 12.78
CA ASP A 44 24.03 -6.17 11.32
C ASP A 44 22.72 -6.78 10.73
N SER A 45 22.31 -7.96 11.23
CA SER A 45 21.06 -8.60 10.79
C SER A 45 19.82 -7.82 11.25
N ILE A 46 19.78 -7.27 12.47
CA ILE A 46 18.67 -6.42 12.95
C ILE A 46 18.59 -5.13 12.11
N GLU A 47 19.71 -4.49 11.81
CA GLU A 47 19.75 -3.30 10.96
C GLU A 47 19.24 -3.61 9.53
N SER A 48 19.66 -4.75 8.97
CA SER A 48 19.15 -5.24 7.68
C SER A 48 17.66 -5.48 7.72
N LEU A 49 17.15 -6.14 8.76
CA LEU A 49 15.70 -6.38 8.93
C LEU A 49 14.92 -5.06 9.00
N LYS A 50 15.41 -4.08 9.75
CA LYS A 50 14.76 -2.74 9.83
C LYS A 50 14.74 -2.06 8.46
N LYS A 51 15.84 -2.09 7.71
CA LYS A 51 15.91 -1.57 6.33
C LYS A 51 14.91 -2.27 5.40
N ASN A 52 14.68 -3.56 5.62
CA ASN A 52 13.74 -4.37 4.83
C ASN A 52 12.31 -4.34 5.36
N GLY A 53 11.92 -3.32 6.15
CA GLY A 53 10.54 -3.05 6.54
C GLY A 53 10.08 -3.72 7.83
N TYR A 54 10.94 -4.45 8.55
CA TYR A 54 10.56 -4.99 9.86
C TYR A 54 10.53 -3.90 10.94
N CYS A 55 9.42 -3.81 11.65
CA CYS A 55 9.26 -2.89 12.77
C CYS A 55 9.85 -3.52 14.04
N ILE A 56 11.09 -3.17 14.39
CA ILE A 56 11.81 -3.69 15.56
C ILE A 56 12.20 -2.54 16.46
N ASP A 57 11.60 -2.49 17.66
CA ASP A 57 11.90 -1.49 18.69
C ASP A 57 13.05 -1.91 19.56
N LEU A 58 13.76 -0.92 20.13
CA LEU A 58 14.79 -1.09 21.15
C LEU A 58 14.37 -0.37 22.42
N ASN A 59 14.04 -1.11 23.45
CA ASN A 59 13.68 -0.59 24.76
C ASN A 59 14.54 -1.23 25.86
N GLY A 60 15.23 -0.41 26.66
CA GLY A 60 16.06 -0.89 27.76
C GLY A 60 17.16 -1.88 27.30
N GLY A 61 17.73 -1.70 26.10
CA GLY A 61 18.77 -2.59 25.55
C GLY A 61 18.24 -3.93 25.01
N ARG A 62 16.91 -4.10 24.93
CA ARG A 62 16.26 -5.29 24.37
C ARG A 62 15.47 -4.94 23.12
N TYR A 63 15.59 -5.78 22.10
CA TYR A 63 14.85 -5.69 20.85
C TYR A 63 13.56 -6.49 20.93
N LYS A 64 12.48 -6.00 20.32
CA LYS A 64 11.21 -6.71 20.17
C LYS A 64 10.57 -6.31 18.84
N VAL A 65 9.90 -7.26 18.17
CA VAL A 65 9.06 -6.91 17.03
C VAL A 65 7.87 -6.08 17.50
N ASN A 66 7.71 -4.91 16.91
CA ASN A 66 6.57 -4.05 17.13
C ASN A 66 5.47 -4.39 16.11
N LYS A 67 4.28 -4.68 16.62
CA LYS A 67 3.09 -4.98 15.81
C LYS A 67 2.07 -3.82 15.84
N CYS A 68 2.48 -2.69 16.39
CA CYS A 68 1.61 -1.53 16.51
C CYS A 68 1.71 -0.65 15.26
N THR A 69 0.55 -0.29 14.72
CA THR A 69 0.39 0.48 13.48
C THR A 69 0.29 1.99 13.70
N LEU A 70 0.58 2.50 14.90
CA LEU A 70 0.41 3.91 15.27
C LEU A 70 1.52 4.81 14.72
N GLU A 71 1.87 4.66 13.44
CA GLU A 71 2.64 5.70 12.75
C GLU A 71 1.65 6.81 12.34
N ARG A 72 1.90 8.04 12.81
CA ARG A 72 1.21 9.19 12.21
C ARG A 72 1.73 9.33 10.78
N PRO A 73 0.85 9.55 9.78
CA PRO A 73 1.31 9.78 8.43
C PRO A 73 2.25 10.98 8.42
N GLU A 74 3.42 10.84 7.80
CA GLU A 74 4.28 11.97 7.50
C GLU A 74 3.75 12.63 6.23
N THR A 75 3.64 13.97 6.24
CA THR A 75 3.27 14.70 5.04
C THR A 75 4.40 14.64 4.03
N ILE A 76 4.13 14.06 2.86
CA ILE A 76 5.10 13.99 1.76
C ILE A 76 4.95 15.23 0.89
N LEU A 77 6.03 16.00 0.79
CA LEU A 77 6.09 17.15 -0.11
C LEU A 77 6.50 16.71 -1.52
N LEU A 78 5.69 17.03 -2.52
CA LEU A 78 5.97 16.75 -3.92
C LEU A 78 6.30 18.06 -4.66
N PRO A 79 7.39 18.09 -5.46
CA PRO A 79 7.90 19.29 -6.11
C PRO A 79 7.12 19.63 -7.39
N TYR A 80 5.80 19.75 -7.30
CA TYR A 80 4.94 20.14 -8.41
C TYR A 80 4.43 21.56 -8.18
N TYR A 81 4.93 22.51 -8.97
CA TYR A 81 4.60 23.92 -8.90
C TYR A 81 3.58 24.35 -9.96
N GLU A 82 3.35 23.52 -10.97
CA GLU A 82 2.45 23.83 -12.05
C GLU A 82 1.03 24.04 -11.53
N LYS A 83 0.33 25.00 -12.11
CA LYS A 83 -1.08 25.26 -11.81
C LYS A 83 -1.99 24.12 -12.23
N THR A 84 -1.54 23.28 -13.15
CA THR A 84 -2.27 22.10 -13.64
C THR A 84 -1.43 20.86 -13.44
N ILE A 85 -1.97 19.86 -12.73
CA ILE A 85 -1.34 18.56 -12.55
C ILE A 85 -2.28 17.45 -12.99
N LYS A 86 -1.72 16.35 -13.54
CA LYS A 86 -2.40 15.10 -13.78
C LYS A 86 -1.93 14.06 -12.77
N ILE A 87 -2.88 13.38 -12.14
CA ILE A 87 -2.62 12.35 -11.13
C ILE A 87 -3.39 11.09 -11.51
N GLY A 88 -2.69 9.95 -11.60
CA GLY A 88 -3.31 8.63 -11.71
C GLY A 88 -3.68 8.10 -10.32
N ILE A 89 -4.79 7.37 -10.23
CA ILE A 89 -5.25 6.79 -8.96
C ILE A 89 -5.59 5.33 -9.19
N VAL A 90 -5.04 4.47 -8.35
CA VAL A 90 -5.28 3.03 -8.28
C VAL A 90 -5.42 2.60 -6.83
N SER A 91 -5.97 1.43 -6.57
CA SER A 91 -6.04 0.84 -5.24
C SER A 91 -6.31 -0.66 -5.32
N ASP A 92 -6.17 -1.36 -4.20
CA ASP A 92 -6.69 -2.70 -3.99
C ASP A 92 -6.25 -3.65 -5.12
N THR A 93 -4.92 -3.74 -5.34
CA THR A 93 -4.33 -4.58 -6.40
C THR A 93 -4.18 -6.04 -5.98
N HIS A 94 -4.16 -6.33 -4.67
CA HIS A 94 -4.12 -7.65 -4.04
C HIS A 94 -3.12 -8.61 -4.70
N SER A 95 -1.90 -8.14 -4.91
CA SER A 95 -0.82 -8.90 -5.55
C SER A 95 -0.61 -10.25 -4.86
N GLY A 96 -0.62 -11.33 -5.64
CA GLY A 96 -0.60 -12.71 -5.16
C GLY A 96 -1.98 -13.36 -5.06
N SER A 97 -3.08 -12.61 -5.21
CA SER A 97 -4.44 -13.15 -5.35
C SER A 97 -4.63 -13.79 -6.73
N SER A 98 -5.35 -14.92 -6.81
CA SER A 98 -5.74 -15.51 -8.11
C SER A 98 -6.75 -14.64 -8.87
N HIS A 99 -7.22 -13.57 -8.26
CA HIS A 99 -8.18 -12.62 -8.83
C HIS A 99 -7.54 -11.27 -9.20
N GLU A 100 -6.22 -11.09 -8.99
CA GLU A 100 -5.53 -9.86 -9.38
C GLU A 100 -5.65 -9.59 -10.89
N GLN A 101 -5.65 -8.31 -11.29
CA GLN A 101 -5.91 -7.87 -12.65
C GLN A 101 -4.68 -7.12 -13.22
N LEU A 102 -3.55 -7.82 -13.31
CA LEU A 102 -2.26 -7.25 -13.71
C LEU A 102 -2.25 -6.73 -15.15
N THR A 103 -2.93 -7.41 -16.09
CA THR A 103 -3.05 -6.94 -17.47
C THR A 103 -3.72 -5.57 -17.52
N HIS A 104 -4.78 -5.39 -16.73
CA HIS A 104 -5.49 -4.11 -16.67
C HIS A 104 -4.70 -3.04 -15.92
N LEU A 105 -4.02 -3.41 -14.83
CA LEU A 105 -3.14 -2.49 -14.12
C LEU A 105 -2.00 -2.00 -15.03
N ASN A 106 -1.37 -2.89 -15.81
CA ASN A 106 -0.37 -2.51 -16.80
C ASN A 106 -0.95 -1.59 -17.88
N SER A 107 -2.13 -1.92 -18.42
CA SER A 107 -2.82 -1.09 -19.42
C SER A 107 -3.13 0.32 -18.87
N PHE A 108 -3.52 0.41 -17.59
CA PHE A 108 -3.77 1.71 -16.96
C PHE A 108 -2.49 2.54 -16.82
N TYR A 109 -1.35 1.91 -16.47
CA TYR A 109 -0.05 2.60 -16.45
C TYR A 109 0.40 3.03 -17.86
N ASP A 110 0.07 2.29 -18.92
CA ASP A 110 0.31 2.71 -20.31
C ASP A 110 -0.53 3.96 -20.67
N ILE A 111 -1.78 4.00 -20.23
CA ILE A 111 -2.65 5.18 -20.39
C ILE A 111 -2.07 6.37 -19.62
N CYS A 112 -1.64 6.18 -18.37
CA CYS A 112 -0.99 7.23 -17.57
C CYS A 112 0.25 7.77 -18.29
N TYR A 113 1.11 6.89 -18.80
CA TYR A 113 2.31 7.26 -19.55
C TYR A 113 1.97 8.06 -20.81
N ALA A 114 1.03 7.59 -21.61
CA ALA A 114 0.58 8.26 -22.83
C ALA A 114 -0.05 9.64 -22.58
N LYS A 115 -0.69 9.82 -21.42
CA LYS A 115 -1.29 11.09 -20.98
C LYS A 115 -0.32 12.01 -20.21
N ASN A 116 0.96 11.64 -20.10
CA ASN A 116 1.98 12.36 -19.33
C ASN A 116 1.58 12.58 -17.86
N VAL A 117 1.11 11.53 -17.21
CA VAL A 117 0.82 11.52 -15.77
C VAL A 117 2.12 11.25 -15.02
N PRO A 118 2.64 12.19 -14.20
CA PRO A 118 3.94 12.01 -13.54
C PRO A 118 3.84 11.20 -12.24
N VAL A 119 2.65 11.15 -11.65
CA VAL A 119 2.40 10.56 -10.32
C VAL A 119 1.19 9.66 -10.36
N VAL A 120 1.34 8.45 -9.81
CA VAL A 120 0.22 7.55 -9.49
C VAL A 120 0.11 7.42 -7.98
N LEU A 121 -1.09 7.53 -7.44
CA LEU A 121 -1.41 7.35 -6.03
C LEU A 121 -2.12 6.01 -5.85
N ASN A 122 -1.61 5.17 -4.95
CA ASN A 122 -2.23 3.89 -4.59
C ASN A 122 -2.76 3.96 -3.16
N ALA A 123 -4.07 3.77 -3.01
CA ALA A 123 -4.78 3.90 -1.73
C ALA A 123 -4.79 2.59 -0.89
N GLY A 124 -3.77 1.74 -1.03
CA GLY A 124 -3.55 0.57 -0.16
C GLY A 124 -4.00 -0.76 -0.74
N ASP A 125 -3.82 -1.80 0.07
CA ASP A 125 -4.05 -3.20 -0.28
C ASP A 125 -3.32 -3.60 -1.58
N ILE A 126 -1.99 -3.33 -1.57
CA ILE A 126 -1.11 -3.74 -2.66
C ILE A 126 -1.03 -5.27 -2.74
N THR A 127 -0.94 -5.94 -1.58
CA THR A 127 -0.80 -7.39 -1.49
C THR A 127 -2.10 -8.05 -1.04
N ALA A 128 -2.29 -9.33 -1.39
CA ALA A 128 -3.46 -10.10 -0.96
C ALA A 128 -3.52 -10.32 0.57
N GLY A 129 -2.36 -10.19 1.25
CA GLY A 129 -2.28 -10.45 2.68
C GLY A 129 -2.40 -11.93 3.04
N VAL A 130 -2.52 -12.21 4.34
CA VAL A 130 -2.71 -13.56 4.87
C VAL A 130 -3.82 -13.60 5.90
N ASN A 131 -4.60 -14.69 5.91
CA ASN A 131 -5.66 -14.94 6.90
C ASN A 131 -6.76 -13.86 6.94
N MET A 132 -7.03 -13.18 5.84
CA MET A 132 -8.06 -12.13 5.77
C MET A 132 -9.47 -12.70 5.84
N TYR A 133 -9.66 -13.90 5.28
CA TYR A 133 -10.91 -14.66 5.38
C TYR A 133 -10.65 -16.16 5.28
N ARG A 134 -11.61 -16.96 5.77
CA ARG A 134 -11.51 -18.42 5.75
C ARG A 134 -11.45 -18.94 4.31
N GLY A 135 -10.38 -19.63 3.95
CA GLY A 135 -10.16 -20.26 2.64
C GLY A 135 -9.34 -19.39 1.68
N GLN A 136 -8.91 -18.18 2.08
CA GLN A 136 -8.09 -17.29 1.26
C GLN A 136 -6.86 -17.97 0.66
N GLN A 137 -6.20 -18.85 1.42
CA GLN A 137 -4.99 -19.55 0.97
C GLN A 137 -5.20 -20.38 -0.31
N PHE A 138 -6.44 -20.75 -0.63
CA PHE A 138 -6.79 -21.47 -1.86
C PHE A 138 -7.12 -20.53 -3.04
N GLU A 139 -7.23 -19.24 -2.77
CA GLU A 139 -7.49 -18.18 -3.75
C GLU A 139 -6.25 -17.27 -3.94
N CYS A 140 -5.08 -17.68 -3.42
CA CYS A 140 -3.81 -17.03 -3.65
C CYS A 140 -2.86 -17.96 -4.39
N HIS A 141 -2.32 -17.51 -5.52
CA HIS A 141 -1.25 -18.24 -6.23
C HIS A 141 0.12 -18.01 -5.58
N HIS A 142 0.29 -16.89 -4.86
CA HIS A 142 1.40 -16.62 -3.96
C HIS A 142 0.85 -16.34 -2.56
N TYR A 143 1.22 -17.16 -1.56
CA TYR A 143 0.72 -17.03 -0.19
C TYR A 143 1.88 -16.92 0.79
N GLY A 144 1.87 -15.88 1.63
CA GLY A 144 2.93 -15.56 2.57
C GLY A 144 3.70 -14.29 2.19
N ALA A 145 4.48 -13.75 3.13
CA ALA A 145 5.11 -12.45 2.99
C ALA A 145 6.12 -12.39 1.83
N ASP A 146 7.15 -13.26 1.86
CA ASP A 146 8.19 -13.27 0.83
C ASP A 146 7.61 -13.57 -0.58
N PRO A 147 6.74 -14.60 -0.77
CA PRO A 147 6.16 -14.86 -2.08
C PRO A 147 5.36 -13.69 -2.65
N GLN A 148 4.51 -13.04 -1.83
CA GLN A 148 3.72 -11.90 -2.31
C GLN A 148 4.58 -10.66 -2.56
N LYS A 149 5.58 -10.40 -1.70
CA LYS A 149 6.54 -9.32 -1.90
C LYS A 149 7.31 -9.51 -3.22
N ASP A 150 7.94 -10.67 -3.39
CA ASP A 150 8.77 -10.96 -4.57
C ASP A 150 7.94 -10.91 -5.87
N TRP A 151 6.70 -11.41 -5.82
CA TRP A 151 5.76 -11.34 -6.94
C TRP A 151 5.41 -9.89 -7.27
N CYS A 152 5.03 -9.08 -6.27
CA CYS A 152 4.72 -7.67 -6.45
C CYS A 152 5.92 -6.89 -7.01
N VAL A 153 7.11 -7.09 -6.45
CA VAL A 153 8.35 -6.44 -6.94
C VAL A 153 8.58 -6.75 -8.42
N LYS A 154 8.35 -8.00 -8.83
CA LYS A 154 8.53 -8.45 -10.21
C LYS A 154 7.47 -7.91 -11.17
N THR A 155 6.19 -7.88 -10.76
CA THR A 155 5.05 -7.74 -11.69
C THR A 155 4.32 -6.42 -11.63
N TYR A 156 4.44 -5.66 -10.52
CA TYR A 156 3.79 -4.35 -10.42
C TYR A 156 4.32 -3.41 -11.51
N PRO A 157 3.45 -2.73 -12.27
CA PRO A 157 3.89 -1.92 -13.41
C PRO A 157 4.85 -0.79 -13.03
N SER A 158 5.77 -0.50 -13.95
CA SER A 158 6.66 0.66 -13.93
C SER A 158 6.70 1.29 -15.30
N ARG A 159 6.69 2.61 -15.36
CA ARG A 159 6.85 3.36 -16.63
C ARG A 159 7.79 4.55 -16.39
N PRO A 160 8.64 4.89 -17.39
CA PRO A 160 9.57 6.00 -17.24
C PRO A 160 8.86 7.31 -16.90
N GLY A 161 9.37 8.03 -15.89
CA GLY A 161 8.81 9.32 -15.46
C GLY A 161 7.56 9.22 -14.57
N ILE A 162 7.07 8.02 -14.26
CA ILE A 162 5.97 7.82 -13.31
C ILE A 162 6.53 7.37 -11.96
N THR A 163 6.18 8.08 -10.90
CA THR A 163 6.41 7.65 -9.52
C THR A 163 5.10 7.24 -8.87
N THR A 164 5.06 6.06 -8.25
CA THR A 164 3.89 5.57 -7.51
C THR A 164 4.06 5.85 -6.02
N HIS A 165 3.17 6.65 -5.44
CA HIS A 165 3.07 6.84 -3.98
C HIS A 165 2.01 5.91 -3.42
N VAL A 166 2.33 5.17 -2.37
CA VAL A 166 1.49 4.08 -1.88
C VAL A 166 1.38 4.09 -0.37
N ILE A 167 0.17 3.87 0.13
CA ILE A 167 -0.07 3.51 1.53
C ILE A 167 -0.25 2.00 1.68
N ALA A 168 -0.01 1.47 2.88
CA ALA A 168 -0.42 0.11 3.20
C ALA A 168 -1.90 0.09 3.59
N GLY A 169 -2.64 -0.94 3.16
CA GLY A 169 -4.01 -1.20 3.59
C GLY A 169 -4.09 -2.29 4.66
N ASN A 170 -5.30 -2.77 4.95
CA ASN A 170 -5.51 -3.79 5.99
C ASN A 170 -5.01 -5.18 5.57
N HIS A 171 -5.02 -5.54 4.28
CA HIS A 171 -4.42 -6.78 3.79
C HIS A 171 -2.91 -6.75 3.96
N ASP A 172 -2.25 -5.68 3.59
CA ASP A 172 -0.81 -5.45 3.83
C ASP A 172 -0.48 -5.51 5.32
N GLY A 173 -1.36 -4.96 6.16
CA GLY A 173 -1.27 -4.95 7.62
C GLY A 173 -1.30 -6.33 8.26
N SER A 174 -1.82 -7.35 7.57
CA SER A 174 -1.82 -8.72 8.08
C SER A 174 -0.41 -9.25 8.36
N TYR A 175 0.59 -8.80 7.59
CA TYR A 175 2.00 -9.15 7.80
C TYR A 175 2.61 -8.39 8.97
N LEU A 176 2.21 -7.14 9.19
CA LEU A 176 2.64 -6.39 10.37
C LEU A 176 2.12 -7.06 11.64
N ASN A 177 0.85 -7.47 11.65
CA ASN A 177 0.22 -8.14 12.78
C ASN A 177 0.79 -9.54 13.04
N SER A 178 1.17 -10.29 12.01
CA SER A 178 1.67 -11.66 12.16
C SER A 178 3.15 -11.73 12.48
N VAL A 179 3.99 -10.98 11.76
CA VAL A 179 5.46 -11.10 11.83
C VAL A 179 6.19 -9.76 12.01
N GLY A 180 5.47 -8.64 12.17
CA GLY A 180 6.06 -7.31 12.33
C GLY A 180 6.70 -6.75 11.07
N LEU A 181 6.29 -7.24 9.88
CA LEU A 181 6.77 -6.78 8.58
C LEU A 181 5.79 -5.77 7.98
N ASN A 182 6.23 -4.55 7.74
CA ASN A 182 5.54 -3.64 6.82
C ASN A 182 5.94 -4.03 5.39
N ILE A 183 5.11 -4.86 4.76
CA ILE A 183 5.40 -5.43 3.44
C ILE A 183 5.51 -4.36 2.35
N VAL A 184 4.72 -3.28 2.45
CA VAL A 184 4.75 -2.17 1.47
C VAL A 184 6.07 -1.41 1.56
N LYS A 185 6.58 -1.14 2.79
CA LYS A 185 7.93 -0.59 2.95
C LYS A 185 8.98 -1.50 2.33
N ALA A 186 8.88 -2.81 2.54
CA ALA A 186 9.83 -3.78 1.99
C ALA A 186 9.79 -3.81 0.44
N ILE A 187 8.60 -3.72 -0.17
CA ILE A 187 8.45 -3.57 -1.63
C ILE A 187 9.12 -2.29 -2.12
N CYS A 188 8.86 -1.15 -1.47
CA CYS A 188 9.45 0.15 -1.85
C CYS A 188 10.98 0.20 -1.72
N VAL A 189 11.59 -0.61 -0.87
CA VAL A 189 13.07 -0.74 -0.79
C VAL A 189 13.64 -1.33 -2.08
N GLU A 190 12.95 -2.29 -2.70
CA GLU A 190 13.38 -2.95 -3.94
C GLU A 190 12.89 -2.24 -5.20
N ARG A 191 11.90 -1.32 -5.07
CA ARG A 191 11.26 -0.59 -6.16
C ARG A 191 11.48 0.92 -6.03
N PRO A 192 12.54 1.48 -6.64
CA PRO A 192 12.86 2.91 -6.54
C PRO A 192 11.79 3.83 -7.15
N ASP A 193 10.96 3.33 -8.04
CA ASP A 193 9.80 3.99 -8.65
C ASP A 193 8.56 4.01 -7.74
N MET A 194 8.61 3.29 -6.59
CA MET A 194 7.55 3.27 -5.60
C MET A 194 8.00 3.96 -4.30
N LYS A 195 7.10 4.73 -3.67
CA LYS A 195 7.37 5.48 -2.44
C LYS A 195 6.30 5.18 -1.40
N TYR A 196 6.74 4.65 -0.26
CA TYR A 196 5.86 4.44 0.88
C TYR A 196 5.42 5.77 1.49
N THR A 197 4.12 5.97 1.63
CA THR A 197 3.51 7.22 2.09
C THR A 197 2.89 7.09 3.49
N GLY A 198 2.49 5.89 3.90
CA GLY A 198 1.91 5.69 5.23
C GLY A 198 1.18 4.36 5.41
N PHE A 199 0.68 4.11 6.63
CA PHE A 199 -0.11 2.92 6.96
C PHE A 199 -1.57 3.32 7.17
N CYS A 200 -2.48 2.76 6.37
CA CYS A 200 -3.92 3.07 6.30
C CYS A 200 -4.25 4.54 6.02
N ALA A 201 -3.30 5.44 6.15
CA ALA A 201 -3.41 6.86 5.82
C ALA A 201 -2.08 7.41 5.33
N GLY A 202 -2.14 8.41 4.45
CA GLY A 202 -0.99 9.15 3.95
C GLY A 202 -1.39 10.55 3.52
N GLU A 203 -0.52 11.53 3.77
CA GLU A 203 -0.73 12.92 3.38
C GLU A 203 0.29 13.33 2.32
N ILE A 204 -0.17 13.98 1.28
CA ILE A 204 0.65 14.53 0.20
C ILE A 204 0.33 16.01 0.06
N LEU A 205 1.36 16.82 0.14
CA LEU A 205 1.28 18.25 -0.12
C LEU A 205 2.09 18.58 -1.39
N LEU A 206 1.46 19.14 -2.38
CA LEU A 206 2.17 19.67 -3.54
C LEU A 206 2.72 21.07 -3.21
N GLU A 207 3.84 21.43 -3.81
CA GLU A 207 4.40 22.79 -3.62
C GLU A 207 3.49 23.90 -4.15
N SER A 208 2.55 23.57 -5.04
CA SER A 208 1.44 24.46 -5.39
C SER A 208 0.48 24.75 -4.23
N GLY A 209 0.55 23.95 -3.13
CA GLY A 209 -0.30 24.04 -1.94
C GLY A 209 -1.48 23.06 -1.92
N LEU A 210 -1.71 22.26 -2.99
CA LEU A 210 -2.77 21.26 -3.04
C LEU A 210 -2.52 20.16 -2.01
N LYS A 211 -3.50 19.92 -1.14
CA LYS A 211 -3.46 18.90 -0.08
C LYS A 211 -4.26 17.66 -0.49
N ILE A 212 -3.60 16.51 -0.53
CA ILE A 212 -4.20 15.23 -0.88
C ILE A 212 -4.05 14.26 0.29
N GLU A 213 -5.13 13.62 0.68
CA GLU A 213 -5.12 12.54 1.67
C GLU A 213 -5.44 11.21 1.00
N LEU A 214 -4.62 10.21 1.28
CA LEU A 214 -4.88 8.81 0.96
C LEU A 214 -5.42 8.12 2.21
N LEU A 215 -6.49 7.36 2.08
CA LEU A 215 -7.09 6.62 3.18
C LEU A 215 -7.46 5.20 2.74
N HIS A 216 -7.15 4.25 3.61
CA HIS A 216 -7.63 2.87 3.52
C HIS A 216 -8.47 2.57 4.77
N PRO A 217 -9.77 2.93 4.77
CA PRO A 217 -10.60 2.92 5.97
C PRO A 217 -10.98 1.50 6.40
N ASP A 218 -11.07 1.28 7.70
CA ASP A 218 -11.60 0.04 8.26
C ASP A 218 -13.09 -0.15 8.02
N GLY A 219 -13.55 -1.41 8.15
CA GLY A 219 -14.96 -1.80 8.19
C GLY A 219 -15.51 -2.27 6.83
N GLY A 220 -16.79 -2.57 6.76
CA GLY A 220 -17.41 -3.13 5.56
C GLY A 220 -17.82 -2.08 4.53
N VAL A 221 -18.19 -2.54 3.33
CA VAL A 221 -18.74 -1.71 2.25
C VAL A 221 -20.19 -1.31 2.62
N PRO A 222 -20.49 -0.02 2.77
CA PRO A 222 -21.85 0.41 3.07
C PRO A 222 -22.76 0.29 1.84
N TYR A 223 -24.06 0.05 2.06
CA TYR A 223 -25.05 0.03 0.98
C TYR A 223 -25.10 1.38 0.23
N ALA A 224 -25.12 2.50 0.97
CA ALA A 224 -24.97 3.83 0.38
C ALA A 224 -23.46 4.10 0.16
N GLN A 225 -23.02 4.00 -1.07
CA GLN A 225 -21.58 4.01 -1.43
C GLN A 225 -20.81 5.24 -0.91
N SER A 226 -21.46 6.43 -0.88
CA SER A 226 -20.82 7.66 -0.37
C SER A 226 -20.77 7.77 1.16
N TYR A 227 -21.50 6.92 1.89
CA TYR A 227 -21.71 7.07 3.35
C TYR A 227 -20.40 7.13 4.13
N ARG A 228 -19.44 6.26 3.80
CA ARG A 228 -18.16 6.17 4.53
C ARG A 228 -17.34 7.46 4.38
N ALA A 229 -17.17 7.94 3.15
CA ALA A 229 -16.46 9.17 2.85
C ALA A 229 -17.12 10.39 3.53
N GLN A 230 -18.45 10.48 3.44
CA GLN A 230 -19.22 11.55 4.11
C GLN A 230 -19.00 11.54 5.62
N LYS A 231 -19.05 10.35 6.27
CA LYS A 231 -18.81 10.21 7.71
C LYS A 231 -17.42 10.64 8.14
N ILE A 232 -16.41 10.31 7.33
CA ILE A 232 -15.03 10.71 7.58
C ILE A 232 -14.92 12.25 7.48
N ASN A 233 -15.51 12.87 6.46
CA ASN A 233 -15.50 14.33 6.30
C ASN A 233 -16.25 15.04 7.42
N GLU A 234 -17.39 14.51 7.89
CA GLU A 234 -18.09 15.05 9.06
C GLU A 234 -17.22 15.01 10.31
N ALA A 235 -16.42 13.94 10.48
CA ALA A 235 -15.58 13.75 11.65
C ALA A 235 -14.30 14.63 11.65
N ARG A 236 -13.80 15.06 10.48
CA ARG A 236 -12.62 15.94 10.38
C ARG A 236 -12.78 17.29 11.03
N GLY A 237 -14.02 17.74 11.18
CA GLY A 237 -14.28 19.09 11.68
C GLY A 237 -13.93 20.18 10.64
N ARG A 238 -13.79 21.41 11.12
CA ARG A 238 -13.41 22.57 10.30
C ARG A 238 -12.06 23.08 10.77
N GLY A 239 -11.00 22.89 10.00
CA GLY A 239 -9.67 23.32 10.41
C GLY A 239 -8.61 23.16 9.32
N GLU A 240 -7.36 23.44 9.69
CA GLU A 240 -6.20 23.46 8.79
C GLU A 240 -5.83 22.09 8.20
N HIS A 241 -6.34 21.01 8.78
CA HIS A 241 -6.05 19.63 8.35
C HIS A 241 -7.08 19.03 7.39
N VAL A 242 -7.99 19.85 6.84
CA VAL A 242 -8.93 19.39 5.82
C VAL A 242 -8.21 19.30 4.47
N PRO A 243 -8.19 18.12 3.81
CA PRO A 243 -7.60 18.01 2.48
C PRO A 243 -8.49 18.65 1.42
N ASP A 244 -7.91 19.04 0.29
CA ASP A 244 -8.66 19.44 -0.90
C ASP A 244 -9.26 18.23 -1.61
N LEU A 245 -8.49 17.12 -1.64
CA LEU A 245 -8.85 15.85 -2.26
C LEU A 245 -8.59 14.69 -1.28
N ALA A 246 -9.58 13.82 -1.08
CA ALA A 246 -9.45 12.60 -0.29
C ALA A 246 -9.71 11.37 -1.18
N ILE A 247 -8.76 10.43 -1.18
CA ILE A 247 -8.78 9.22 -2.00
C ILE A 247 -8.92 8.01 -1.09
N TYR A 248 -9.92 7.17 -1.36
CA TYR A 248 -10.29 6.03 -0.52
C TYR A 248 -10.10 4.72 -1.28
N GLY A 249 -9.35 3.78 -0.69
CA GLY A 249 -9.30 2.36 -1.06
C GLY A 249 -10.33 1.53 -0.31
N HIS A 250 -10.11 0.21 -0.20
CA HIS A 250 -10.84 -0.77 0.61
C HIS A 250 -12.22 -1.18 0.07
N MET A 251 -12.97 -0.24 -0.46
CA MET A 251 -14.38 -0.48 -0.78
C MET A 251 -14.60 -1.15 -2.14
N HIS A 252 -13.58 -1.21 -3.00
CA HIS A 252 -13.62 -1.75 -4.36
C HIS A 252 -14.72 -1.13 -5.24
N ILE A 253 -15.07 0.14 -4.99
CA ILE A 253 -16.05 0.91 -5.75
C ILE A 253 -15.41 2.14 -6.38
N SER A 254 -15.93 2.60 -7.51
CA SER A 254 -15.54 3.85 -8.15
C SER A 254 -16.61 4.91 -7.92
N LEU A 255 -16.27 5.95 -7.16
CA LEU A 255 -17.20 7.02 -6.85
C LEU A 255 -16.45 8.35 -6.74
N PHE A 256 -16.95 9.37 -7.42
CA PHE A 256 -16.55 10.75 -7.20
C PHE A 256 -17.68 11.50 -6.53
N ASN A 257 -17.42 12.09 -5.34
CA ASN A 257 -18.44 12.69 -4.50
C ASN A 257 -17.93 13.94 -3.76
N PRO A 258 -18.02 15.14 -4.33
CA PRO A 258 -17.70 16.36 -3.59
C PRO A 258 -18.62 16.55 -2.38
N TYR A 259 -18.04 16.67 -1.18
CA TYR A 259 -18.80 16.82 0.05
C TYR A 259 -18.09 17.70 1.09
N LEU A 260 -18.78 18.70 1.63
CA LEU A 260 -18.27 19.64 2.64
C LEU A 260 -16.95 20.35 2.25
N GLY A 261 -16.76 20.63 0.96
CA GLY A 261 -15.56 21.30 0.45
C GLY A 261 -14.38 20.37 0.16
N VAL A 262 -14.52 19.07 0.38
CA VAL A 262 -13.56 18.03 0.02
C VAL A 262 -14.02 17.30 -1.24
N TYR A 263 -13.11 17.07 -2.17
CA TYR A 263 -13.38 16.21 -3.31
C TYR A 263 -13.05 14.76 -2.92
N ASP A 264 -14.10 13.97 -2.60
CA ASP A 264 -13.95 12.56 -2.26
C ASP A 264 -13.90 11.69 -3.51
N LEU A 265 -13.00 10.72 -3.54
CA LEU A 265 -12.87 9.75 -4.61
C LEU A 265 -12.59 8.36 -4.06
N CYS A 266 -13.51 7.41 -4.32
CA CYS A 266 -13.25 5.99 -4.11
C CYS A 266 -12.55 5.44 -5.35
N ALA A 267 -11.40 4.78 -5.15
CA ALA A 267 -10.43 4.52 -6.20
C ALA A 267 -10.81 3.39 -7.18
N GLY A 268 -11.83 2.56 -6.86
CA GLY A 268 -12.02 1.27 -7.53
C GLY A 268 -11.03 0.24 -7.02
N CYS A 269 -10.73 -0.77 -7.82
CA CYS A 269 -9.74 -1.80 -7.49
C CYS A 269 -9.12 -2.41 -8.75
N PHE A 270 -8.09 -3.26 -8.55
CA PHE A 270 -7.54 -4.15 -9.58
C PHE A 270 -7.56 -5.61 -9.12
N GLU A 271 -8.62 -5.97 -8.40
CA GLU A 271 -8.97 -7.35 -8.06
C GLU A 271 -10.37 -7.71 -8.61
N GLY A 272 -10.51 -8.89 -9.19
CA GLY A 272 -11.79 -9.46 -9.62
C GLY A 272 -12.61 -10.00 -8.44
N GLN A 273 -13.81 -10.50 -8.72
CA GLN A 273 -14.70 -11.01 -7.68
C GLN A 273 -14.22 -12.33 -7.10
N ASN A 274 -13.64 -12.31 -5.89
CA ASN A 274 -13.27 -13.47 -5.12
C ASN A 274 -14.49 -14.11 -4.41
N THR A 275 -14.32 -15.30 -3.79
CA THR A 275 -15.40 -16.03 -3.10
C THR A 275 -16.00 -15.24 -1.93
N TRP A 276 -15.18 -14.44 -1.22
CA TRP A 276 -15.66 -13.64 -0.08
C TRP A 276 -16.57 -12.50 -0.54
N LEU A 277 -16.18 -11.75 -1.56
CA LEU A 277 -16.98 -10.68 -2.18
C LEU A 277 -18.30 -11.25 -2.72
N ARG A 278 -18.22 -12.37 -3.46
CA ARG A 278 -19.40 -13.03 -4.06
C ARG A 278 -20.43 -13.43 -3.01
N ARG A 279 -20.02 -14.03 -1.89
CA ARG A 279 -20.91 -14.45 -0.81
C ARG A 279 -21.61 -13.28 -0.12
N ARG A 280 -21.06 -12.07 -0.21
CA ARG A 280 -21.60 -10.84 0.35
C ARG A 280 -22.39 -10.02 -0.66
N GLY A 281 -22.52 -10.48 -1.90
CA GLY A 281 -23.21 -9.76 -2.96
C GLY A 281 -22.46 -8.49 -3.39
N LEU A 282 -21.15 -8.44 -3.17
CA LEU A 282 -20.29 -7.32 -3.56
C LEU A 282 -19.68 -7.60 -4.94
N ASN A 283 -19.74 -6.60 -5.80
CA ASN A 283 -19.14 -6.67 -7.13
C ASN A 283 -18.07 -5.57 -7.24
N PRO A 284 -16.79 -5.95 -7.39
CA PRO A 284 -15.71 -4.99 -7.47
C PRO A 284 -15.74 -4.22 -8.79
N GLU A 285 -15.46 -2.93 -8.73
CA GLU A 285 -15.35 -2.06 -9.91
C GLU A 285 -13.87 -1.95 -10.29
N ILE A 286 -13.48 -2.72 -11.32
CA ILE A 286 -12.11 -2.84 -11.79
C ILE A 286 -11.76 -1.62 -12.64
N GLY A 287 -10.73 -0.88 -12.23
CA GLY A 287 -10.28 0.30 -12.97
C GLY A 287 -9.47 1.28 -12.14
N GLY A 288 -9.11 2.38 -12.79
CA GLY A 288 -8.38 3.49 -12.18
C GLY A 288 -8.90 4.84 -12.67
N TRP A 289 -8.53 5.89 -11.96
CA TRP A 289 -8.87 7.26 -12.31
C TRP A 289 -7.67 8.03 -12.79
N ILE A 290 -7.89 8.97 -13.71
CA ILE A 290 -6.95 10.07 -13.95
C ILE A 290 -7.68 11.36 -13.61
N LEU A 291 -7.08 12.17 -12.73
CA LEU A 291 -7.55 13.50 -12.40
C LEU A 291 -6.67 14.54 -13.06
N GLU A 292 -7.27 15.47 -13.81
CA GLU A 292 -6.62 16.72 -14.19
C GLU A 292 -7.11 17.84 -13.27
N ILE A 293 -6.20 18.45 -12.51
CA ILE A 293 -6.50 19.38 -11.43
C ILE A 293 -5.83 20.74 -11.73
N ASN A 294 -6.62 21.79 -11.79
CA ASN A 294 -6.12 23.17 -11.76
C ASN A 294 -6.23 23.70 -10.35
N TYR A 295 -5.10 24.17 -9.79
CA TYR A 295 -5.00 24.67 -8.43
C TYR A 295 -4.39 26.07 -8.42
N GLU A 296 -5.11 27.05 -7.91
CA GLU A 296 -4.67 28.44 -7.84
C GLU A 296 -5.21 29.13 -6.59
N ASN A 297 -4.39 29.98 -5.99
CA ASN A 297 -4.77 30.80 -4.84
C ASN A 297 -5.34 29.99 -3.64
N GLY A 298 -4.77 28.80 -3.41
CA GLY A 298 -5.17 27.95 -2.29
C GLY A 298 -6.47 27.16 -2.52
N MET A 299 -6.92 26.99 -3.77
CA MET A 299 -8.13 26.21 -4.07
C MET A 299 -8.06 25.51 -5.42
N ILE A 300 -8.81 24.41 -5.53
CA ILE A 300 -9.07 23.75 -6.81
C ILE A 300 -10.04 24.64 -7.61
N THR A 301 -9.57 25.17 -8.75
CA THR A 301 -10.38 25.99 -9.66
C THR A 301 -11.06 25.15 -10.75
N ARG A 302 -10.49 23.99 -11.07
CA ARG A 302 -11.07 22.99 -11.98
C ARG A 302 -10.57 21.60 -11.60
N LEU A 303 -11.48 20.63 -11.57
CA LEU A 303 -11.15 19.24 -11.39
C LEU A 303 -11.92 18.41 -12.43
N GLN A 304 -11.18 17.58 -13.20
CA GLN A 304 -11.72 16.74 -14.24
C GLN A 304 -11.35 15.27 -13.93
N PRO A 305 -12.28 14.50 -13.34
CA PRO A 305 -12.11 13.08 -13.11
C PRO A 305 -12.44 12.29 -14.38
N GLU A 306 -11.54 11.37 -14.75
CA GLU A 306 -11.72 10.45 -15.88
C GLU A 306 -11.58 9.01 -15.36
N TRP A 307 -12.66 8.22 -15.41
CA TRP A 307 -12.67 6.81 -14.98
C TRP A 307 -12.36 5.89 -16.16
N PHE A 308 -11.47 4.91 -15.94
CA PHE A 308 -11.06 3.88 -16.90
C PHE A 308 -11.53 2.51 -16.41
N PRO A 309 -12.76 2.06 -16.78
CA PRO A 309 -13.28 0.76 -16.37
C PRO A 309 -12.66 -0.37 -17.20
N PHE A 310 -12.46 -1.52 -16.54
CA PHE A 310 -12.05 -2.75 -17.19
C PHE A 310 -13.00 -3.91 -16.86
N LYS A 311 -13.00 -4.93 -17.73
CA LYS A 311 -13.76 -6.17 -17.49
C LYS A 311 -12.82 -7.21 -16.88
N GLU A 312 -13.32 -7.93 -15.86
CA GLU A 312 -12.56 -8.98 -15.19
C GLU A 312 -11.98 -10.00 -16.19
N ILE A 313 -10.68 -10.29 -16.05
CA ILE A 313 -9.98 -11.38 -16.73
C ILE A 313 -9.80 -12.50 -15.71
N LYS A 314 -10.31 -13.70 -16.01
CA LYS A 314 -10.13 -14.87 -15.14
C LYS A 314 -8.69 -15.39 -15.25
N ASP A 315 -8.11 -15.70 -14.08
CA ASP A 315 -6.74 -16.23 -13.98
C ASP A 315 -5.68 -15.34 -14.66
N ASP A 316 -5.86 -14.02 -14.62
CA ASP A 316 -4.99 -13.04 -15.31
C ASP A 316 -3.52 -13.16 -14.91
N TRP A 317 -3.24 -13.52 -13.66
CA TRP A 317 -1.90 -13.75 -13.14
C TRP A 317 -1.08 -14.79 -13.91
N LYS A 318 -1.73 -15.72 -14.64
CA LYS A 318 -1.05 -16.74 -15.45
C LYS A 318 -0.34 -16.16 -16.67
N ASN A 319 -0.58 -14.89 -17.00
CA ASN A 319 0.05 -14.18 -18.11
C ASN A 319 1.41 -13.57 -17.73
N PHE A 320 1.82 -13.62 -16.46
CA PHE A 320 3.02 -12.99 -15.88
C PHE A 320 3.92 -14.02 -15.21
#